data_749eb6de25fae70263a72e53bf0abeba
#
_entry.id   749eb6de25fae70263a72e53bf0abeba
#
_cell.length_a   1.000
_cell.length_b   1.000
_cell.length_c   1.000
_cell.angle_alpha   90.00
_cell.angle_beta   90.00
_cell.angle_gamma   90.00
#
_symmetry.space_group_name_H-M   'P 1'
#
loop_
_entity.id
_entity.type
_entity.pdbx_description
1 polymer ?
#
loop_
_entity_poly.entity_id
_entity_poly.type
_entity_poly.pdbx_seq_one_letter_code
_entity_poly.pdbx_strand_id
1 'polypeptide(L)'
;MAVGAVSQIHVSVSDLEASVRFYRDVLGVPFLFEVPGQPMAFFQSGPVRLYLGVPEPPEFASKVTLYFATSDIFAERERLAGEGVAFLDEPHVVNRDAGGELWMTFFRDPDGHHLALTQTRPAG
;
A
#
# COMPACT_ATOMS: atom_id res chain seq x y z
N MET A 1 -3.92 30.36 -6.14
CA MET A 1 -4.25 29.37 -5.11
C MET A 1 -4.01 27.99 -5.65
N ALA A 2 -3.30 27.19 -4.89
CA ALA A 2 -3.05 25.79 -5.26
C ALA A 2 -4.01 24.89 -4.48
N VAL A 3 -4.17 23.66 -4.96
CA VAL A 3 -4.88 22.65 -4.18
C VAL A 3 -4.03 22.28 -2.95
N GLY A 4 -4.68 21.71 -1.95
CA GLY A 4 -3.97 21.23 -0.77
C GLY A 4 -3.31 19.87 -1.02
N ALA A 5 -2.84 19.25 0.06
CA ALA A 5 -2.24 17.94 -0.01
C ALA A 5 -3.29 16.87 -0.41
N VAL A 6 -2.81 15.75 -0.94
CA VAL A 6 -3.69 14.61 -1.19
C VAL A 6 -4.25 14.13 0.14
N SER A 7 -5.57 14.09 0.26
CA SER A 7 -6.23 13.70 1.51
C SER A 7 -6.73 12.26 1.49
N GLN A 8 -7.06 11.75 0.31
CA GLN A 8 -7.64 10.42 0.17
C GLN A 8 -7.29 9.81 -1.18
N ILE A 9 -7.05 8.49 -1.18
CA ILE A 9 -6.79 7.72 -2.38
C ILE A 9 -7.79 6.58 -2.41
N HIS A 10 -8.45 6.39 -3.56
CA HIS A 10 -9.36 5.25 -3.78
C HIS A 10 -8.58 4.06 -4.30
N VAL A 11 -8.75 2.93 -3.65
CA VAL A 11 -8.19 1.64 -4.09
C VAL A 11 -9.36 0.76 -4.49
N SER A 12 -9.48 0.47 -5.79
CA SER A 12 -10.57 -0.37 -6.30
C SER A 12 -10.35 -1.82 -5.91
N VAL A 13 -11.35 -2.45 -5.32
CA VAL A 13 -11.28 -3.85 -4.88
C VAL A 13 -12.46 -4.63 -5.44
N SER A 14 -12.32 -5.94 -5.59
CA SER A 14 -13.39 -6.81 -6.05
C SER A 14 -14.06 -7.55 -4.88
N ASP A 15 -13.29 -7.83 -3.83
CA ASP A 15 -13.77 -8.52 -2.63
C ASP A 15 -13.32 -7.69 -1.42
N LEU A 16 -14.24 -6.90 -0.90
CA LEU A 16 -13.91 -5.97 0.18
C LEU A 16 -13.40 -6.70 1.42
N GLU A 17 -14.03 -7.82 1.79
CA GLU A 17 -13.64 -8.55 2.98
C GLU A 17 -12.20 -9.07 2.89
N ALA A 18 -11.83 -9.64 1.75
CA ALA A 18 -10.46 -10.12 1.52
C ALA A 18 -9.46 -8.97 1.55
N SER A 19 -9.83 -7.83 0.95
CA SER A 19 -8.95 -6.66 0.92
C SER A 19 -8.80 -6.02 2.29
N VAL A 20 -9.86 -5.95 3.07
CA VAL A 20 -9.78 -5.45 4.45
C VAL A 20 -8.83 -6.31 5.27
N ARG A 21 -8.95 -7.65 5.17
CA ARG A 21 -8.04 -8.55 5.87
C ARG A 21 -6.60 -8.32 5.45
N PHE A 22 -6.37 -8.14 4.16
CA PHE A 22 -5.00 -7.94 3.65
C PHE A 22 -4.40 -6.63 4.19
N TYR A 23 -5.10 -5.52 4.04
CA TYR A 23 -4.55 -4.23 4.45
C TYR A 23 -4.49 -4.07 5.97
N ARG A 24 -5.49 -4.57 6.69
CA ARG A 24 -5.54 -4.46 8.14
C ARG A 24 -4.65 -5.48 8.84
N ASP A 25 -4.78 -6.76 8.47
CA ASP A 25 -4.18 -7.85 9.24
C ASP A 25 -2.80 -8.25 8.73
N VAL A 26 -2.56 -8.18 7.42
CA VAL A 26 -1.28 -8.54 6.83
C VAL A 26 -0.34 -7.33 6.76
N LEU A 27 -0.78 -6.24 6.13
CA LEU A 27 0.04 -5.04 6.03
C LEU A 27 0.10 -4.25 7.33
N GLY A 28 -0.96 -4.28 8.12
CA GLY A 28 -1.00 -3.53 9.37
C GLY A 28 -1.31 -2.05 9.20
N VAL A 29 -1.98 -1.67 8.12
CA VAL A 29 -2.42 -0.29 7.93
C VAL A 29 -3.55 0.00 8.93
N PRO A 30 -3.49 1.10 9.68
CA PRO A 30 -4.54 1.42 10.66
C PRO A 30 -5.92 1.47 10.04
N PHE A 31 -6.81 0.62 10.52
CA PHE A 31 -8.18 0.52 10.06
C PHE A 31 -9.06 1.53 10.77
N LEU A 32 -9.91 2.25 10.02
CA LEU A 32 -10.84 3.21 10.61
C LEU A 32 -12.23 2.62 10.79
N PHE A 33 -12.89 2.26 9.68
CA PHE A 33 -14.25 1.71 9.74
C PHE A 33 -14.68 1.18 8.38
N GLU A 34 -15.72 0.35 8.39
CA GLU A 34 -16.48 0.00 7.20
C GLU A 34 -17.81 0.75 7.24
N VAL A 35 -18.35 1.06 6.05
CA VAL A 35 -19.66 1.70 5.95
C VAL A 35 -20.74 0.61 5.94
N PRO A 36 -21.65 0.56 6.92
CA PRO A 36 -22.68 -0.47 6.96
C PRO A 36 -23.54 -0.48 5.70
N GLY A 37 -23.71 -1.65 5.10
CA GLY A 37 -24.53 -1.83 3.90
C GLY A 37 -23.89 -1.34 2.61
N GLN A 38 -22.64 -0.88 2.64
CA GLN A 38 -21.91 -0.42 1.47
C GLN A 38 -20.59 -1.16 1.33
N PRO A 39 -20.14 -1.43 0.09
CA PRO A 39 -18.85 -2.11 -0.09
C PRO A 39 -17.68 -1.12 0.01
N MET A 40 -17.52 -0.52 1.18
CA MET A 40 -16.57 0.57 1.42
C MET A 40 -15.90 0.41 2.78
N ALA A 41 -14.58 0.55 2.82
CA ALA A 41 -13.79 0.53 4.04
C ALA A 41 -12.74 1.63 4.00
N PHE A 42 -12.41 2.19 5.15
CA PHE A 42 -11.48 3.30 5.27
C PHE A 42 -10.33 2.97 6.20
N PHE A 43 -9.14 3.39 5.79
CA PHE A 43 -7.88 3.21 6.52
C PHE A 43 -7.16 4.53 6.60
N GLN A 44 -6.29 4.68 7.59
CA GLN A 44 -5.45 5.87 7.72
C GLN A 44 -3.99 5.50 7.55
N SER A 45 -3.37 6.04 6.50
CA SER A 45 -1.96 5.85 6.22
C SER A 45 -1.25 7.19 6.38
N GLY A 46 -0.69 7.45 7.57
CA GLY A 46 -0.14 8.76 7.87
C GLY A 46 -1.21 9.84 7.69
N PRO A 47 -0.94 10.91 6.92
CA PRO A 47 -1.92 11.96 6.69
C PRO A 47 -2.93 11.64 5.58
N VAL A 48 -2.81 10.49 4.93
CA VAL A 48 -3.64 10.11 3.78
C VAL A 48 -4.61 9.02 4.17
N ARG A 49 -5.88 9.21 3.84
CA ARG A 49 -6.91 8.17 4.01
C ARG A 49 -6.90 7.26 2.79
N LEU A 50 -6.93 5.96 3.00
CA LEU A 50 -7.14 4.99 1.93
C LEU A 50 -8.60 4.55 1.97
N TYR A 51 -9.26 4.63 0.83
CA TYR A 51 -10.64 4.20 0.67
C TYR A 51 -10.65 2.96 -0.21
N LEU A 52 -10.94 1.81 0.40
CA LEU A 52 -11.11 0.56 -0.34
C LEU A 52 -12.59 0.42 -0.68
N GLY A 53 -12.91 0.28 -1.96
CA GLY A 53 -14.29 0.19 -2.37
C GLY A 53 -14.46 -0.58 -3.66
N VAL A 54 -15.61 -1.27 -3.77
CA VAL A 54 -16.00 -1.89 -5.04
C VAL A 54 -16.57 -0.78 -5.90
N PRO A 55 -15.92 -0.46 -7.04
CA PRO A 55 -16.34 0.69 -7.83
C PRO A 55 -17.67 0.46 -8.52
N GLU A 56 -18.49 1.49 -8.51
CA GLU A 56 -19.79 1.49 -9.14
C GLU A 56 -20.16 2.95 -9.38
N PRO A 57 -20.03 3.47 -10.57
CA PRO A 57 -19.89 2.81 -11.85
C PRO A 57 -18.47 2.39 -12.21
N PRO A 58 -18.34 1.54 -13.26
CA PRO A 58 -17.03 0.98 -13.64
C PRO A 58 -15.95 2.01 -13.99
N GLU A 59 -16.30 3.21 -14.42
CA GLU A 59 -15.31 4.23 -14.75
C GLU A 59 -14.51 4.71 -13.54
N PHE A 60 -14.97 4.41 -12.32
CA PHE A 60 -14.18 4.69 -11.13
C PHE A 60 -13.13 3.60 -10.86
N ALA A 61 -13.23 2.45 -11.54
CA ALA A 61 -12.25 1.39 -11.35
C ALA A 61 -10.88 1.83 -11.86
N SER A 62 -9.86 1.65 -11.04
CA SER A 62 -8.51 2.01 -11.42
C SER A 62 -7.51 1.13 -10.70
N LYS A 63 -6.30 1.03 -11.28
CA LYS A 63 -5.16 0.42 -10.61
C LYS A 63 -4.34 1.51 -9.95
N VAL A 64 -3.86 1.24 -8.76
CA VAL A 64 -2.95 2.15 -8.05
C VAL A 64 -1.65 1.42 -7.76
N THR A 65 -0.60 2.18 -7.54
CA THR A 65 0.66 1.69 -7.00
C THR A 65 0.92 2.47 -5.73
N LEU A 66 1.00 1.77 -4.60
CA LEU A 66 1.23 2.41 -3.31
C LEU A 66 2.61 2.01 -2.80
N TYR A 67 3.36 3.01 -2.33
CA TYR A 67 4.71 2.84 -1.80
C TYR A 67 4.67 3.08 -0.31
N PHE A 68 4.92 2.04 0.48
CA PHE A 68 4.90 2.12 1.93
C PHE A 68 6.33 2.24 2.46
N ALA A 69 6.59 3.27 3.24
CA ALA A 69 7.88 3.44 3.87
C ALA A 69 8.04 2.44 5.01
N THR A 70 9.24 1.94 5.20
CA THR A 70 9.58 1.08 6.33
C THR A 70 10.94 1.46 6.89
N SER A 71 11.15 1.17 8.16
CA SER A 71 12.44 1.42 8.81
C SER A 71 13.46 0.31 8.55
N ASP A 72 13.01 -0.87 8.06
CA ASP A 72 13.88 -1.99 7.73
C ASP A 72 13.23 -2.83 6.64
N ILE A 73 13.62 -2.57 5.39
CA ILE A 73 12.99 -3.20 4.23
C ILE A 73 13.20 -4.71 4.21
N PHE A 74 14.34 -5.19 4.68
CA PHE A 74 14.63 -6.62 4.69
C PHE A 74 13.78 -7.34 5.73
N ALA A 75 13.69 -6.78 6.94
CA ALA A 75 12.89 -7.37 8.00
C ALA A 75 11.39 -7.34 7.67
N GLU A 76 10.91 -6.24 7.10
CA GLU A 76 9.49 -6.12 6.78
C GLU A 76 9.10 -7.04 5.61
N ARG A 77 9.97 -7.16 4.61
CA ARG A 77 9.75 -8.12 3.53
C ARG A 77 9.62 -9.54 4.08
N GLU A 78 10.51 -9.90 4.99
CA GLU A 78 10.49 -11.24 5.59
C GLU A 78 9.23 -11.46 6.41
N ARG A 79 8.79 -10.45 7.17
CA ARG A 79 7.55 -10.52 7.94
C ARG A 79 6.34 -10.76 7.02
N LEU A 80 6.24 -9.98 5.94
CA LEU A 80 5.14 -10.11 4.99
C LEU A 80 5.17 -11.43 4.25
N ALA A 81 6.36 -11.91 3.86
CA ALA A 81 6.50 -13.22 3.23
C ALA A 81 6.01 -14.33 4.16
N GLY A 82 6.27 -14.19 5.46
CA GLY A 82 5.76 -15.12 6.47
C GLY A 82 4.24 -15.10 6.60
N GLU A 83 3.60 -14.01 6.23
CA GLU A 83 2.14 -13.89 6.20
C GLU A 83 1.54 -14.34 4.87
N GLY A 84 2.36 -14.87 3.96
CA GLY A 84 1.89 -15.39 2.69
C GLY A 84 1.99 -14.44 1.51
N VAL A 85 2.62 -13.28 1.69
CA VAL A 85 2.80 -12.33 0.58
C VAL A 85 3.89 -12.83 -0.35
N ALA A 86 3.59 -12.92 -1.64
CA ALA A 86 4.56 -13.30 -2.67
C ALA A 86 5.18 -12.04 -3.25
N PHE A 87 6.46 -11.85 -3.03
CA PHE A 87 7.17 -10.70 -3.58
C PHE A 87 7.59 -10.96 -5.02
N LEU A 88 7.60 -9.90 -5.81
CA LEU A 88 7.94 -9.97 -7.23
C LEU A 88 9.45 -9.90 -7.46
N ASP A 89 10.19 -9.41 -6.48
CA ASP A 89 11.63 -9.21 -6.59
C ASP A 89 12.29 -9.22 -5.20
N GLU A 90 13.61 -9.10 -5.19
CA GLU A 90 14.38 -8.89 -3.97
C GLU A 90 14.56 -7.39 -3.73
N PRO A 91 14.75 -6.97 -2.46
CA PRO A 91 15.05 -5.56 -2.20
C PRO A 91 16.28 -5.12 -3.00
N HIS A 92 16.16 -4.00 -3.68
CA HIS A 92 17.23 -3.50 -4.55
C HIS A 92 17.25 -1.97 -4.56
N VAL A 93 18.40 -1.42 -4.92
CA VAL A 93 18.58 0.01 -5.00
C VAL A 93 18.02 0.52 -6.31
N VAL A 94 17.12 1.49 -6.25
CA VAL A 94 16.52 2.11 -7.44
C VAL A 94 17.10 3.49 -7.70
N ASN A 95 17.71 4.12 -6.71
CA ASN A 95 18.33 5.43 -6.87
C ASN A 95 19.42 5.65 -5.82
N ARG A 96 20.48 6.34 -6.21
CA ARG A 96 21.53 6.79 -5.31
C ARG A 96 21.77 8.27 -5.52
N ASP A 97 21.90 9.00 -4.41
CA ASP A 97 22.23 10.43 -4.45
C ASP A 97 22.92 10.82 -3.14
N ALA A 98 23.08 12.12 -2.92
CA ALA A 98 23.73 12.62 -1.71
C ALA A 98 22.97 12.26 -0.43
N GLY A 99 21.66 12.00 -0.52
CA GLY A 99 20.84 11.60 0.62
C GLY A 99 20.94 10.12 0.96
N GLY A 100 21.57 9.31 0.10
CA GLY A 100 21.75 7.89 0.32
C GLY A 100 21.22 7.03 -0.81
N GLU A 101 20.81 5.82 -0.46
CA GLU A 101 20.28 4.84 -1.41
C GLU A 101 18.80 4.62 -1.15
N LEU A 102 17.99 4.72 -2.18
CA LEU A 102 16.56 4.39 -2.11
C LEU A 102 16.38 2.94 -2.52
N TRP A 103 15.90 2.14 -1.58
CA TRP A 103 15.65 0.71 -1.77
C TRP A 103 14.16 0.46 -1.95
N MET A 104 13.81 -0.49 -2.80
CA MET A 104 12.42 -0.92 -3.02
C MET A 104 12.33 -2.42 -3.20
N THR A 105 11.16 -2.97 -2.89
CA THR A 105 10.76 -4.32 -3.26
C THR A 105 9.26 -4.33 -3.47
N PHE A 106 8.80 -5.08 -4.46
CA PHE A 106 7.42 -5.01 -4.94
C PHE A 106 6.63 -6.28 -4.67
N PHE A 107 5.34 -6.12 -4.46
CA PHE A 107 4.40 -7.22 -4.29
C PHE A 107 3.02 -6.75 -4.78
N ARG A 108 2.01 -7.61 -4.69
CA ARG A 108 0.66 -7.27 -5.13
C ARG A 108 -0.34 -7.47 -4.00
N ASP A 109 -1.42 -6.68 -4.05
CA ASP A 109 -2.56 -6.91 -3.17
C ASP A 109 -3.50 -7.94 -3.83
N PRO A 110 -4.64 -8.32 -3.16
CA PRO A 110 -5.55 -9.33 -3.72
C PRO A 110 -6.14 -8.99 -5.09
N ASP A 111 -6.23 -7.71 -5.44
CA ASP A 111 -6.75 -7.27 -6.73
C ASP A 111 -5.66 -7.02 -7.77
N GLY A 112 -4.41 -7.30 -7.44
CA GLY A 112 -3.30 -7.13 -8.37
C GLY A 112 -2.76 -5.71 -8.45
N HIS A 113 -3.13 -4.83 -7.53
CA HIS A 113 -2.47 -3.53 -7.42
C HIS A 113 -1.01 -3.75 -7.05
N HIS A 114 -0.09 -3.05 -7.69
CA HIS A 114 1.31 -3.10 -7.33
C HIS A 114 1.55 -2.29 -6.07
N LEU A 115 2.16 -2.90 -5.09
CA LEU A 115 2.54 -2.25 -3.84
C LEU A 115 4.05 -2.38 -3.68
N ALA A 116 4.65 -1.47 -2.94
CA ALA A 116 6.08 -1.51 -2.69
C ALA A 116 6.38 -1.17 -1.24
N LEU A 117 7.44 -1.76 -0.74
CA LEU A 117 8.12 -1.28 0.46
C LEU A 117 9.27 -0.39 0.00
N THR A 118 9.48 0.73 0.69
CA THR A 118 10.58 1.64 0.40
C THR A 118 11.35 1.97 1.66
N GLN A 119 12.66 2.15 1.49
CA GLN A 119 13.51 2.62 2.58
C GLN A 119 14.68 3.39 1.99
N THR A 120 14.97 4.56 2.57
CA THR A 120 16.19 5.28 2.27
C THR A 120 17.24 4.84 3.27
N ARG A 121 18.40 4.39 2.78
CA ARG A 121 19.50 3.91 3.62
C ARG A 121 20.76 4.73 3.31
N PRO A 122 21.65 4.91 4.29
CA PRO A 122 22.91 5.59 4.03
C PRO A 122 23.68 4.88 2.92
N ALA A 123 24.30 5.67 2.03
CA ALA A 123 25.23 5.14 1.04
C ALA A 123 26.46 4.64 1.77
N GLY A 124 26.86 3.37 1.48
CA GLY A 124 27.96 2.89 2.24
C GLY A 124 28.74 1.80 1.62
#